data_c992089a9aa0f91f542cc3ce08648c9a
#
_entry.id   c992089a9aa0f91f542cc3ce08648c9a
#
_cell.length_a   1.000
_cell.length_b   1.000
_cell.length_c   1.000
_cell.angle_alpha   90.00
_cell.angle_beta   90.00
_cell.angle_gamma   90.00
#
_symmetry.space_group_name_H-M   'P 1'
#
loop_
_entity.id
_entity.type
_entity.pdbx_description
1 polymer ?
#
loop_
_entity_poly.entity_id
_entity_poly.type
_entity_poly.pdbx_seq_one_letter_code
_entity_poly.pdbx_strand_id
1 'polypeptide(L)'
;MGPCIISFSSRADGNCSRIGKLILSLSGEASFFDFSEFEIHPCGKCGCECFAPHGRCPYMDDMEYRLLDTVTHSSRTWFILPNYCDWPCANFFAFNERSQCYFQNRPDLLAAYEKVPKHVVVVSNTNESNFRQVLAYQSEEMPEMLFLSAKKYGKKSISGDLLDSEEAVKDIIAFVRRHQGV
;
A
#
# COMPACT_ATOMS: atom_id res chain seq x y z
N MET A 1 17.33 5.41 1.80
CA MET A 1 16.24 6.21 1.18
C MET A 1 15.19 6.53 2.24
N GLY A 2 14.35 7.57 2.00
CA GLY A 2 13.23 7.91 2.87
C GLY A 2 12.09 6.87 2.84
N PRO A 3 10.98 7.15 3.52
CA PRO A 3 9.78 6.31 3.48
C PRO A 3 9.14 6.24 2.09
N CYS A 4 8.45 5.13 1.80
CA CYS A 4 7.57 4.98 0.65
C CYS A 4 6.10 4.98 1.12
N ILE A 5 5.24 5.72 0.44
CA ILE A 5 3.81 5.84 0.75
C ILE A 5 3.03 5.44 -0.49
N ILE A 6 2.09 4.50 -0.37
CA ILE A 6 1.28 4.03 -1.49
C ILE A 6 -0.20 4.09 -1.13
N SER A 7 -0.97 4.90 -1.86
CA SER A 7 -2.44 4.90 -1.83
C SER A 7 -2.97 3.98 -2.93
N PHE A 8 -3.63 2.90 -2.55
CA PHE A 8 -4.16 1.92 -3.51
C PHE A 8 -5.56 2.26 -4.04
N SER A 9 -6.12 3.40 -3.67
CA SER A 9 -7.44 3.82 -4.16
C SER A 9 -7.35 4.47 -5.53
N SER A 10 -8.22 4.08 -6.46
CA SER A 10 -8.37 4.75 -7.77
C SER A 10 -9.10 6.11 -7.70
N ARG A 11 -9.45 6.60 -6.50
CA ARG A 11 -10.16 7.88 -6.33
C ARG A 11 -9.20 9.00 -5.97
N ALA A 12 -9.01 9.96 -6.87
CA ALA A 12 -8.06 11.07 -6.74
C ALA A 12 -8.22 11.89 -5.43
N ASP A 13 -9.44 12.24 -5.07
CA ASP A 13 -9.72 13.04 -3.86
C ASP A 13 -10.39 12.21 -2.75
N GLY A 14 -10.16 10.89 -2.79
CA GLY A 14 -10.69 9.97 -1.78
C GLY A 14 -9.92 10.02 -0.47
N ASN A 15 -10.46 9.36 0.56
CA ASN A 15 -9.84 9.32 1.87
C ASN A 15 -8.41 8.76 1.83
N CYS A 16 -8.14 7.71 1.02
CA CYS A 16 -6.81 7.10 0.94
C CYS A 16 -5.77 8.08 0.36
N SER A 17 -6.09 8.80 -0.72
CA SER A 17 -5.24 9.82 -1.31
C SER A 17 -4.96 10.97 -0.32
N ARG A 18 -6.00 11.48 0.36
CA ARG A 18 -5.88 12.51 1.39
C ARG A 18 -5.02 12.06 2.58
N ILE A 19 -5.18 10.81 3.04
CA ILE A 19 -4.35 10.22 4.10
C ILE A 19 -2.90 10.09 3.63
N GLY A 20 -2.66 9.67 2.39
CA GLY A 20 -1.31 9.62 1.82
C GLY A 20 -0.61 10.96 1.84
N LYS A 21 -1.30 12.03 1.44
CA LYS A 21 -0.79 13.41 1.49
C LYS A 21 -0.53 13.87 2.93
N LEU A 22 -1.37 13.49 3.89
CA LEU A 22 -1.14 13.76 5.31
C LEU A 22 0.13 13.05 5.82
N ILE A 23 0.29 11.74 5.53
CA ILE A 23 1.48 10.99 5.92
C ILE A 23 2.73 11.58 5.26
N LEU A 24 2.65 11.97 3.99
CA LEU A 24 3.74 12.64 3.28
C LEU A 24 4.19 13.92 4.01
N SER A 25 3.23 14.75 4.43
CA SER A 25 3.53 15.99 5.15
C SER A 25 4.21 15.77 6.52
N LEU A 26 4.00 14.60 7.11
CA LEU A 26 4.59 14.21 8.39
C LEU A 26 5.95 13.51 8.23
N SER A 27 6.27 13.01 7.04
CA SER A 27 7.42 12.11 6.81
C SER A 27 8.66 12.82 6.28
N GLY A 28 8.60 14.12 5.98
CA GLY A 28 9.69 14.85 5.36
C GLY A 28 9.97 14.36 3.93
N GLU A 29 11.19 13.97 3.64
CA GLU A 29 11.58 13.46 2.33
C GLU A 29 11.11 12.01 2.14
N ALA A 30 10.00 11.83 1.42
CA ALA A 30 9.38 10.52 1.15
C ALA A 30 8.91 10.42 -0.30
N SER A 31 8.82 9.18 -0.81
CA SER A 31 8.18 8.89 -2.10
C SER A 31 6.70 8.65 -1.89
N PHE A 32 5.83 9.27 -2.70
CA PHE A 32 4.39 9.06 -2.66
C PHE A 32 3.87 8.59 -4.01
N PHE A 33 3.12 7.51 -4.02
CA PHE A 33 2.46 6.92 -5.18
C PHE A 33 0.95 6.83 -4.92
N ASP A 34 0.16 7.38 -5.80
CA ASP A 34 -1.29 7.36 -5.73
C ASP A 34 -1.88 6.64 -6.95
N PHE A 35 -2.52 5.51 -6.75
CA PHE A 35 -3.17 4.73 -7.81
C PHE A 35 -4.32 5.45 -8.51
N SER A 36 -4.66 6.65 -8.08
CA SER A 36 -5.55 7.53 -8.84
C SER A 36 -4.86 8.19 -10.05
N GLU A 37 -3.53 8.18 -10.10
CA GLU A 37 -2.72 8.85 -11.12
C GLU A 37 -2.13 7.89 -12.17
N PHE A 38 -2.16 6.58 -11.93
CA PHE A 38 -1.62 5.57 -12.83
C PHE A 38 -2.32 4.22 -12.65
N GLU A 39 -2.10 3.34 -13.60
CA GLU A 39 -2.56 1.95 -13.57
C GLU A 39 -1.38 1.00 -13.69
N ILE A 40 -1.54 -0.22 -13.15
CA ILE A 40 -0.67 -1.35 -13.39
C ILE A 40 -1.46 -2.48 -14.06
N HIS A 41 -0.81 -3.25 -14.91
CA HIS A 41 -1.45 -4.41 -15.52
C HIS A 41 -1.61 -5.53 -14.49
N PRO A 42 -2.76 -6.17 -14.39
CA PRO A 42 -2.90 -7.39 -13.59
C PRO A 42 -2.09 -8.52 -14.20
N CYS A 43 -1.65 -9.49 -13.38
CA CYS A 43 -0.98 -10.68 -13.86
C CYS A 43 -1.92 -11.57 -14.71
N GLY A 44 -1.37 -12.38 -15.61
CA GLY A 44 -2.12 -13.44 -16.31
C GLY A 44 -2.56 -13.13 -17.74
N LYS A 45 -2.23 -11.96 -18.32
CA LYS A 45 -2.46 -11.68 -19.75
C LYS A 45 -1.18 -11.83 -20.59
N CYS A 46 -0.31 -12.74 -20.21
CA CYS A 46 0.96 -13.03 -20.86
C CYS A 46 1.16 -14.55 -21.00
N GLY A 47 2.21 -14.96 -21.70
CA GLY A 47 2.60 -16.37 -21.82
C GLY A 47 3.46 -16.89 -20.66
N CYS A 48 3.42 -16.25 -19.49
CA CYS A 48 4.25 -16.57 -18.33
C CYS A 48 5.76 -16.46 -18.61
N GLU A 49 6.16 -15.51 -19.43
CA GLU A 49 7.54 -15.30 -19.89
C GLU A 49 8.52 -15.11 -18.71
N CYS A 50 8.07 -14.56 -17.58
CA CYS A 50 8.89 -14.38 -16.40
C CYS A 50 9.41 -15.70 -15.78
N PHE A 51 8.79 -16.82 -16.07
CA PHE A 51 9.24 -18.16 -15.63
C PHE A 51 10.25 -18.80 -16.59
N ALA A 52 10.42 -18.29 -17.80
CA ALA A 52 11.42 -18.77 -18.72
C ALA A 52 12.84 -18.36 -18.27
N PRO A 53 13.89 -19.15 -18.58
CA PRO A 53 15.27 -18.72 -18.35
C PRO A 53 15.53 -17.35 -19.00
N HIS A 54 15.98 -16.38 -18.20
CA HIS A 54 16.16 -14.98 -18.63
C HIS A 54 14.88 -14.27 -19.12
N GLY A 55 13.71 -14.84 -18.84
CA GLY A 55 12.42 -14.25 -19.17
C GLY A 55 12.16 -12.98 -18.39
N ARG A 56 11.37 -12.08 -18.98
CA ARG A 56 10.96 -10.82 -18.38
C ARG A 56 9.46 -10.64 -18.50
N CYS A 57 8.88 -9.93 -17.54
CA CYS A 57 7.48 -9.54 -17.66
C CYS A 57 7.28 -8.62 -18.87
N PRO A 58 6.32 -8.89 -19.77
CA PRO A 58 6.03 -7.99 -20.89
C PRO A 58 5.48 -6.62 -20.47
N TYR A 59 5.05 -6.48 -19.22
CA TYR A 59 4.54 -5.23 -18.65
C TYR A 59 5.52 -4.55 -17.68
N MET A 60 6.81 -4.86 -17.75
CA MET A 60 7.81 -4.31 -16.83
C MET A 60 8.01 -2.78 -16.95
N ASP A 61 7.51 -2.18 -18.01
CA ASP A 61 7.62 -0.74 -18.26
C ASP A 61 6.50 0.08 -17.58
N ASP A 62 5.51 -0.59 -16.95
CA ASP A 62 4.52 0.11 -16.14
C ASP A 62 5.05 0.45 -14.73
N MET A 63 4.23 1.10 -13.91
CA MET A 63 4.64 1.59 -12.59
C MET A 63 4.97 0.50 -11.58
N GLU A 64 4.62 -0.77 -11.80
CA GLU A 64 4.80 -1.86 -10.85
C GLU A 64 6.26 -2.06 -10.44
N TYR A 65 7.16 -2.11 -11.44
CA TYR A 65 8.59 -2.33 -11.16
C TYR A 65 9.19 -1.16 -10.38
N ARG A 66 8.77 0.07 -10.68
CA ARG A 66 9.20 1.26 -9.94
C ARG A 66 8.68 1.27 -8.50
N LEU A 67 7.43 0.85 -8.30
CA LEU A 67 6.84 0.71 -6.97
C LEU A 67 7.62 -0.29 -6.12
N LEU A 68 7.83 -1.51 -6.65
CA LEU A 68 8.53 -2.58 -5.93
C LEU A 68 9.99 -2.21 -5.64
N ASP A 69 10.68 -1.58 -6.60
CA ASP A 69 12.04 -1.08 -6.40
C ASP A 69 12.08 -0.03 -5.30
N THR A 70 11.15 0.94 -5.32
CA THR A 70 11.10 1.98 -4.28
C THR A 70 10.79 1.39 -2.91
N VAL A 71 9.85 0.46 -2.80
CA VAL A 71 9.54 -0.24 -1.55
C VAL A 71 10.76 -0.99 -1.04
N THR A 72 11.43 -1.77 -1.90
CA THR A 72 12.60 -2.60 -1.53
C THR A 72 13.74 -1.76 -0.95
N HIS A 73 13.91 -0.52 -1.39
CA HIS A 73 14.98 0.36 -0.94
C HIS A 73 14.54 1.44 0.06
N SER A 74 13.27 1.45 0.46
CA SER A 74 12.76 2.43 1.43
C SER A 74 13.14 2.06 2.87
N SER A 75 13.18 3.08 3.75
CA SER A 75 13.39 2.86 5.19
C SER A 75 12.17 2.21 5.86
N ARG A 76 10.98 2.41 5.30
CA ARG A 76 9.67 1.85 5.70
C ARG A 76 8.64 2.11 4.62
N THR A 77 7.53 1.41 4.66
CA THR A 77 6.45 1.61 3.69
C THR A 77 5.11 1.80 4.39
N TRP A 78 4.30 2.73 3.87
CA TRP A 78 2.93 2.97 4.28
C TRP A 78 1.99 2.51 3.16
N PHE A 79 1.19 1.48 3.41
CA PHE A 79 0.11 1.03 2.52
C PHE A 79 -1.21 1.63 3.00
N ILE A 80 -1.91 2.34 2.12
CA ILE A 80 -3.20 2.95 2.43
C ILE A 80 -4.26 2.28 1.55
N LEU A 81 -5.13 1.52 2.19
CA LEU A 81 -6.03 0.57 1.52
C LEU A 81 -7.50 0.93 1.78
N PRO A 82 -8.33 1.06 0.73
CA PRO A 82 -9.77 1.02 0.92
C PRO A 82 -10.22 -0.42 1.18
N ASN A 83 -11.18 -0.58 2.08
CA ASN A 83 -11.85 -1.86 2.31
C ASN A 83 -13.07 -1.99 1.40
N TYR A 84 -13.07 -3.02 0.56
CA TYR A 84 -14.20 -3.39 -0.28
C TYR A 84 -14.67 -4.81 0.06
N CYS A 85 -15.90 -4.92 0.59
CA CYS A 85 -16.48 -6.21 0.98
C CYS A 85 -15.56 -7.04 1.91
N ASP A 86 -14.93 -6.37 2.87
CA ASP A 86 -13.98 -6.94 3.83
C ASP A 86 -12.65 -7.44 3.26
N TRP A 87 -12.28 -6.95 2.06
CA TRP A 87 -11.01 -7.25 1.39
C TRP A 87 -10.29 -5.98 0.95
N PRO A 88 -8.97 -6.03 0.75
CA PRO A 88 -8.23 -5.00 0.02
C PRO A 88 -8.80 -4.80 -1.39
N CYS A 89 -8.57 -3.64 -1.97
CA CYS A 89 -9.00 -3.32 -3.33
C CYS A 89 -8.23 -4.10 -4.42
N ALA A 90 -8.77 -4.11 -5.62
CA ALA A 90 -8.17 -4.78 -6.79
C ALA A 90 -6.74 -4.31 -7.08
N ASN A 91 -6.43 -3.02 -6.93
CA ASN A 91 -5.08 -2.49 -7.14
C ASN A 91 -4.04 -3.14 -6.22
N PHE A 92 -4.41 -3.42 -4.97
CA PHE A 92 -3.52 -4.12 -4.05
C PHE A 92 -3.29 -5.57 -4.50
N PHE A 93 -4.32 -6.26 -4.95
CA PHE A 93 -4.17 -7.62 -5.46
C PHE A 93 -3.33 -7.64 -6.74
N ALA A 94 -3.55 -6.71 -7.68
CA ALA A 94 -2.74 -6.60 -8.90
C ALA A 94 -1.27 -6.35 -8.57
N PHE A 95 -0.97 -5.44 -7.64
CA PHE A 95 0.38 -5.20 -7.12
C PHE A 95 0.98 -6.48 -6.50
N ASN A 96 0.22 -7.19 -5.68
CA ASN A 96 0.70 -8.40 -5.02
C ASN A 96 0.95 -9.55 -6.02
N GLU A 97 0.05 -9.76 -6.98
CA GLU A 97 0.19 -10.80 -8.01
C GLU A 97 1.44 -10.58 -8.87
N ARG A 98 1.67 -9.35 -9.30
CA ARG A 98 2.78 -9.02 -10.19
C ARG A 98 4.13 -8.91 -9.51
N SER A 99 4.17 -8.80 -8.20
CA SER A 99 5.41 -8.84 -7.44
C SER A 99 6.21 -10.13 -7.72
N GLN A 100 5.51 -11.24 -8.02
CA GLN A 100 6.13 -12.48 -8.47
C GLN A 100 7.08 -12.27 -9.66
N CYS A 101 6.69 -11.49 -10.66
CA CYS A 101 7.52 -11.22 -11.83
C CYS A 101 8.77 -10.38 -11.48
N TYR A 102 8.62 -9.47 -10.54
CA TYR A 102 9.72 -8.61 -10.09
C TYR A 102 10.76 -9.41 -9.29
N PHE A 103 10.32 -10.30 -8.42
CA PHE A 103 11.21 -11.08 -7.54
C PHE A 103 11.69 -12.40 -8.16
N GLN A 104 11.14 -12.83 -9.30
CA GLN A 104 11.52 -14.09 -9.96
C GLN A 104 13.02 -14.16 -10.20
N ASN A 105 13.66 -15.21 -9.67
CA ASN A 105 15.11 -15.41 -9.72
C ASN A 105 15.96 -14.33 -9.04
N ARG A 106 15.37 -13.56 -8.12
CA ARG A 106 16.04 -12.47 -7.37
C ARG A 106 15.76 -12.60 -5.87
N PRO A 107 16.23 -13.68 -5.21
CA PRO A 107 15.94 -13.94 -3.80
C PRO A 107 16.46 -12.84 -2.87
N ASP A 108 17.59 -12.19 -3.22
CA ASP A 108 18.14 -11.09 -2.42
C ASP A 108 17.24 -9.87 -2.40
N LEU A 109 16.59 -9.56 -3.54
CA LEU A 109 15.61 -8.46 -3.59
C LEU A 109 14.33 -8.80 -2.84
N LEU A 110 13.88 -10.05 -2.92
CA LEU A 110 12.73 -10.49 -2.12
C LEU A 110 13.03 -10.37 -0.62
N ALA A 111 14.16 -10.87 -0.18
CA ALA A 111 14.59 -10.75 1.22
C ALA A 111 14.73 -9.29 1.66
N ALA A 112 15.24 -8.41 0.78
CA ALA A 112 15.30 -6.98 1.07
C ALA A 112 13.91 -6.34 1.18
N TYR A 113 12.99 -6.68 0.28
CA TYR A 113 11.59 -6.25 0.33
C TYR A 113 10.90 -6.68 1.63
N GLU A 114 11.05 -7.94 2.03
CA GLU A 114 10.41 -8.51 3.22
C GLU A 114 10.91 -7.84 4.51
N LYS A 115 12.18 -7.43 4.57
CA LYS A 115 12.79 -6.72 5.72
C LYS A 115 12.31 -5.29 5.89
N VAL A 116 11.80 -4.65 4.83
CA VAL A 116 11.28 -3.27 4.96
C VAL A 116 10.05 -3.28 5.86
N PRO A 117 10.01 -2.53 6.97
CA PRO A 117 8.82 -2.43 7.81
C PRO A 117 7.64 -1.86 7.02
N LYS A 118 6.50 -2.55 7.06
CA LYS A 118 5.26 -2.09 6.40
C LYS A 118 4.21 -1.76 7.45
N HIS A 119 3.60 -0.60 7.29
CA HIS A 119 2.52 -0.12 8.13
C HIS A 119 1.30 0.11 7.24
N VAL A 120 0.14 -0.28 7.72
CA VAL A 120 -1.07 -0.28 6.90
C VAL A 120 -2.14 0.62 7.51
N VAL A 121 -2.73 1.48 6.70
CA VAL A 121 -3.90 2.26 7.08
C VAL A 121 -5.08 1.79 6.23
N VAL A 122 -6.11 1.24 6.86
CA VAL A 122 -7.31 0.76 6.18
C VAL A 122 -8.47 1.70 6.39
N VAL A 123 -9.11 2.13 5.31
CA VAL A 123 -10.33 2.97 5.34
C VAL A 123 -11.55 2.10 5.06
N SER A 124 -12.49 2.05 6.01
CA SER A 124 -13.65 1.17 5.94
C SER A 124 -14.92 1.82 6.50
N ASN A 125 -16.07 1.20 6.27
CA ASN A 125 -17.31 1.42 7.01
C ASN A 125 -17.60 0.32 8.04
N THR A 126 -16.82 -0.76 8.01
CA THR A 126 -16.99 -1.94 8.87
C THR A 126 -15.81 -2.10 9.82
N ASN A 127 -15.83 -3.15 10.62
CA ASN A 127 -14.70 -3.53 11.47
C ASN A 127 -13.65 -4.32 10.66
N GLU A 128 -12.49 -4.49 11.27
CA GLU A 128 -11.42 -5.33 10.71
C GLU A 128 -11.90 -6.78 10.52
N SER A 129 -11.58 -7.37 9.36
CA SER A 129 -11.92 -8.77 9.07
C SER A 129 -10.78 -9.52 8.35
N ASN A 130 -10.75 -9.53 7.03
CA ASN A 130 -9.85 -10.40 6.26
C ASN A 130 -8.47 -9.82 5.96
N PHE A 131 -8.19 -8.58 6.33
CA PHE A 131 -6.96 -7.89 5.95
C PHE A 131 -5.69 -8.57 6.47
N ARG A 132 -5.68 -9.08 7.69
CA ARG A 132 -4.50 -9.71 8.27
C ARG A 132 -4.00 -10.88 7.45
N GLN A 133 -4.90 -11.74 6.96
CA GLN A 133 -4.52 -12.89 6.16
C GLN A 133 -3.82 -12.48 4.86
N VAL A 134 -4.35 -11.45 4.19
CA VAL A 134 -3.83 -10.99 2.90
C VAL A 134 -2.48 -10.28 3.07
N LEU A 135 -2.27 -9.64 4.20
CA LEU A 135 -1.05 -8.88 4.48
C LEU A 135 0.10 -9.72 5.06
N ALA A 136 -0.18 -10.96 5.46
CA ALA A 136 0.82 -11.86 6.07
C ALA A 136 2.05 -12.14 5.20
N TYR A 137 1.94 -11.98 3.88
CA TYR A 137 3.02 -12.21 2.92
C TYR A 137 3.80 -10.96 2.52
N GLN A 138 3.55 -9.81 3.17
CA GLN A 138 4.16 -8.54 2.76
C GLN A 138 5.51 -8.27 3.44
N SER A 139 5.78 -8.90 4.56
CA SER A 139 7.02 -8.71 5.33
C SER A 139 7.26 -9.90 6.27
N GLU A 140 8.50 -10.04 6.77
CA GLU A 140 8.88 -11.07 7.75
C GLU A 140 7.98 -11.01 9.01
N GLU A 141 7.63 -9.81 9.45
CA GLU A 141 6.69 -9.61 10.55
C GLU A 141 5.34 -9.11 10.01
N MET A 142 4.25 -9.51 10.69
CA MET A 142 2.91 -9.02 10.35
C MET A 142 2.87 -7.50 10.38
N PRO A 143 2.47 -6.83 9.29
CA PRO A 143 2.37 -5.38 9.26
C PRO A 143 1.45 -4.83 10.36
N GLU A 144 1.93 -3.81 11.07
CA GLU A 144 1.05 -3.09 11.98
C GLU A 144 -0.02 -2.31 11.21
N MET A 145 -1.26 -2.35 11.72
CA MET A 145 -2.41 -1.83 10.99
C MET A 145 -3.22 -0.86 11.85
N LEU A 146 -3.51 0.31 11.28
CA LEU A 146 -4.54 1.23 11.76
C LEU A 146 -5.81 1.03 10.93
N PHE A 147 -6.87 0.52 11.55
CA PHE A 147 -8.15 0.30 10.90
C PHE A 147 -9.10 1.46 11.22
N LEU A 148 -9.37 2.31 10.23
CA LEU A 148 -10.22 3.49 10.35
C LEU A 148 -11.65 3.15 9.92
N SER A 149 -12.49 2.76 10.87
CA SER A 149 -13.92 2.64 10.63
C SER A 149 -14.54 4.04 10.54
N ALA A 150 -14.93 4.48 9.35
CA ALA A 150 -15.48 5.82 9.13
C ALA A 150 -16.70 6.13 10.02
N LYS A 151 -17.50 5.10 10.34
CA LYS A 151 -18.65 5.22 11.26
C LYS A 151 -18.25 5.66 12.67
N LYS A 152 -17.09 5.23 13.18
CA LYS A 152 -16.55 5.66 14.49
C LYS A 152 -16.42 7.18 14.55
N TYR A 153 -16.11 7.80 13.44
CA TYR A 153 -15.88 9.25 13.32
C TYR A 153 -17.10 10.02 12.77
N GLY A 154 -18.29 9.39 12.75
CA GLY A 154 -19.50 10.01 12.19
C GLY A 154 -19.44 10.27 10.69
N LYS A 155 -18.59 9.53 9.95
CA LYS A 155 -18.32 9.69 8.52
C LYS A 155 -18.75 8.46 7.71
N LYS A 156 -18.68 8.58 6.37
CA LYS A 156 -18.80 7.46 5.44
C LYS A 156 -17.53 7.32 4.64
N SER A 157 -17.01 6.11 4.46
CA SER A 157 -15.76 5.90 3.73
C SER A 157 -15.81 6.41 2.29
N ILE A 158 -17.00 6.42 1.68
CA ILE A 158 -17.21 6.88 0.31
C ILE A 158 -17.25 8.40 0.14
N SER A 159 -17.44 9.16 1.22
CA SER A 159 -17.62 10.64 1.12
C SER A 159 -16.31 11.39 0.90
N GLY A 160 -15.17 10.78 1.19
CA GLY A 160 -13.86 11.46 1.08
C GLY A 160 -13.56 12.45 2.22
N ASP A 161 -14.40 12.50 3.23
CA ASP A 161 -14.43 13.53 4.30
C ASP A 161 -13.88 13.03 5.66
N LEU A 162 -13.19 11.91 5.69
CA LEU A 162 -12.68 11.30 6.93
C LEU A 162 -11.71 12.24 7.68
N LEU A 163 -10.87 12.95 6.95
CA LEU A 163 -9.91 13.91 7.53
C LEU A 163 -10.57 15.22 8.02
N ASP A 164 -11.87 15.42 7.82
CA ASP A 164 -12.62 16.51 8.45
C ASP A 164 -12.99 16.18 9.90
N SER A 165 -12.70 14.96 10.36
CA SER A 165 -12.77 14.55 11.76
C SER A 165 -11.42 14.74 12.44
N GLU A 166 -11.36 15.64 13.44
CA GLU A 166 -10.14 15.85 14.24
C GLU A 166 -9.69 14.56 14.95
N GLU A 167 -10.63 13.72 15.38
CA GLU A 167 -10.31 12.44 16.04
C GLU A 167 -9.62 11.49 15.05
N ALA A 168 -10.13 11.36 13.82
CA ALA A 168 -9.50 10.55 12.79
C ALA A 168 -8.09 11.03 12.46
N VAL A 169 -7.91 12.35 12.35
CA VAL A 169 -6.59 12.96 12.11
C VAL A 169 -5.64 12.68 13.27
N LYS A 170 -6.09 12.80 14.53
CA LYS A 170 -5.29 12.47 15.71
C LYS A 170 -4.86 11.01 15.73
N ASP A 171 -5.78 10.09 15.43
CA ASP A 171 -5.47 8.64 15.38
C ASP A 171 -4.42 8.33 14.31
N ILE A 172 -4.54 8.93 13.11
CA ILE A 172 -3.55 8.76 12.03
C ILE A 172 -2.19 9.33 12.45
N ILE A 173 -2.14 10.56 12.97
CA ILE A 173 -0.89 11.20 13.40
C ILE A 173 -0.22 10.39 14.51
N ALA A 174 -0.98 9.90 15.48
CA ALA A 174 -0.47 9.08 16.56
C ALA A 174 0.13 7.77 16.04
N PHE A 175 -0.54 7.12 15.08
CA PHE A 175 -0.05 5.90 14.43
C PHE A 175 1.25 6.17 13.64
N VAL A 176 1.28 7.22 12.83
CA VAL A 176 2.46 7.58 12.04
C VAL A 176 3.66 7.89 12.94
N ARG A 177 3.49 8.73 13.97
CA ARG A 177 4.57 9.11 14.89
C ARG A 177 5.15 7.92 15.65
N ARG A 178 4.31 6.97 16.09
CA ARG A 178 4.76 5.74 16.75
C ARG A 178 5.78 4.98 15.90
N HIS A 179 5.63 5.01 14.58
CA HIS A 179 6.45 4.25 13.65
C HIS A 179 7.53 5.07 12.95
N GLN A 180 7.63 6.36 13.21
CA GLN A 180 8.70 7.19 12.64
C GLN A 180 10.02 7.11 13.42
N GLY A 181 10.04 6.52 14.61
CA GLY A 181 11.25 6.33 15.40
C GLY A 181 11.76 7.63 16.03
N VAL A 182 10.85 8.50 16.47
CA VAL A 182 11.16 9.68 17.28
C VAL A 182 10.79 9.40 18.72
#